data_d09778e38456db9f7a081e29f25894f2
#
_entry.id   d09778e38456db9f7a081e29f25894f2
#
_cell.length_a   1.000
_cell.length_b   1.000
_cell.length_c   1.000
_cell.angle_alpha   90.00
_cell.angle_beta   90.00
_cell.angle_gamma   90.00
#
_symmetry.space_group_name_H-M   'P 1'
#
loop_
_entity.id
_entity.type
_entity.pdbx_description
1 polymer ?
#
loop_
_entity_poly.entity_id
_entity_poly.type
_entity_poly.pdbx_seq_one_letter_code
_entity_poly.pdbx_strand_id
1 'polypeptide(L)'
;MPVYPYEGVTPQIEQDVLLCPGAMVVGRVKIGAGSSIWYNAVIRGDVHDVVIGKYTSIQAGALIHEDSGRGSGLADGLPTVVGDCVTVGHGAILHACRVEDYALIGMGAIIMDGAVVGKGSVVGAGALVTKNTVIPPFSVVLGSPAKVVKTLPESSLEQRKEQAMHYCGLAADHRRMLGEG
;
A
#
# COMPACT_ATOMS: atom_id res chain seq x y z
N MET A 1 11.21 18.55 2.60
CA MET A 1 11.15 17.08 2.47
C MET A 1 9.71 16.65 2.78
N PRO A 2 9.17 15.62 2.14
CA PRO A 2 7.77 15.21 2.32
C PRO A 2 7.52 14.34 3.58
N VAL A 3 8.39 14.46 4.59
CA VAL A 3 8.38 13.64 5.82
C VAL A 3 8.13 14.53 7.02
N TYR A 4 7.06 14.26 7.75
CA TYR A 4 6.60 15.10 8.85
C TYR A 4 6.49 14.28 10.14
N PRO A 5 7.14 14.69 11.24
CA PRO A 5 6.91 14.09 12.54
C PRO A 5 5.51 14.42 13.05
N TYR A 6 4.92 13.49 13.80
CA TYR A 6 3.67 13.71 14.52
C TYR A 6 3.82 13.22 15.97
N GLU A 7 3.46 14.05 16.95
CA GLU A 7 3.63 13.77 18.39
C GLU A 7 5.04 13.24 18.76
N GLY A 8 6.09 13.81 18.15
CA GLY A 8 7.49 13.43 18.40
C GLY A 8 7.95 12.17 17.68
N VAL A 9 7.08 11.48 16.93
CA VAL A 9 7.44 10.29 16.14
C VAL A 9 7.69 10.69 14.69
N THR A 10 8.90 10.40 14.21
CA THR A 10 9.32 10.65 12.82
C THR A 10 9.21 9.36 12.01
N PRO A 11 8.70 9.41 10.77
CA PRO A 11 8.68 8.26 9.88
C PRO A 11 10.06 7.64 9.69
N GLN A 12 10.12 6.29 9.66
CA GLN A 12 11.33 5.51 9.41
C GLN A 12 11.32 5.06 7.96
N ILE A 13 12.27 5.58 7.19
CA ILE A 13 12.38 5.32 5.75
C ILE A 13 13.72 4.68 5.49
N GLU A 14 13.70 3.45 4.95
CA GLU A 14 14.92 2.72 4.63
C GLU A 14 15.60 3.29 3.37
N GLN A 15 16.77 2.74 3.05
CA GLN A 15 17.57 3.17 1.90
C GLN A 15 16.85 2.95 0.57
N ASP A 16 17.20 3.73 -0.43
CA ASP A 16 16.71 3.63 -1.80
C ASP A 16 15.19 3.79 -1.97
N VAL A 17 14.51 4.35 -0.99
CA VAL A 17 13.09 4.70 -1.13
C VAL A 17 12.95 5.99 -1.93
N LEU A 18 12.13 5.95 -2.99
CA LEU A 18 11.74 7.15 -3.74
C LEU A 18 10.58 7.86 -3.04
N LEU A 19 10.71 9.16 -2.77
CA LEU A 19 9.62 10.04 -2.37
C LEU A 19 9.42 11.12 -3.42
N CYS A 20 8.42 10.97 -4.29
CA CYS A 20 8.14 11.95 -5.34
C CYS A 20 7.61 13.28 -4.81
N PRO A 21 7.75 14.38 -5.55
CA PRO A 21 7.13 15.66 -5.24
C PRO A 21 5.62 15.55 -4.93
N GLY A 22 5.19 16.23 -3.86
CA GLY A 22 3.80 16.16 -3.36
C GLY A 22 3.45 14.92 -2.56
N ALA A 23 4.32 13.90 -2.49
CA ALA A 23 4.14 12.81 -1.56
C ALA A 23 4.23 13.31 -0.11
N MET A 24 3.42 12.76 0.80
CA MET A 24 3.45 13.13 2.22
C MET A 24 3.50 11.87 3.08
N VAL A 25 4.45 11.81 4.02
CA VAL A 25 4.62 10.71 4.98
C VAL A 25 4.64 11.30 6.39
N VAL A 26 3.69 10.91 7.23
CA VAL A 26 3.43 11.55 8.53
C VAL A 26 3.40 10.53 9.66
N GLY A 27 4.12 10.79 10.75
CA GLY A 27 4.00 10.08 12.03
C GLY A 27 4.57 8.66 12.04
N ARG A 28 3.84 7.70 12.62
CA ARG A 28 4.23 6.29 12.82
C ARG A 28 4.20 5.48 11.54
N VAL A 29 5.07 5.82 10.59
CA VAL A 29 5.19 5.14 9.31
C VAL A 29 6.56 4.47 9.19
N LYS A 30 6.59 3.23 8.70
CA LYS A 30 7.81 2.53 8.30
C LYS A 30 7.73 2.15 6.83
N ILE A 31 8.77 2.45 6.06
CA ILE A 31 8.84 2.13 4.63
C ILE A 31 10.12 1.35 4.35
N GLY A 32 9.95 0.13 3.83
CA GLY A 32 11.05 -0.79 3.50
C GLY A 32 11.81 -0.38 2.25
N ALA A 33 13.06 -0.84 2.18
CA ALA A 33 14.04 -0.49 1.14
C ALA A 33 13.53 -0.73 -0.29
N GLY A 34 13.95 0.12 -1.22
CA GLY A 34 13.63 0.02 -2.64
C GLY A 34 12.17 0.31 -2.99
N SER A 35 11.35 0.74 -2.02
CA SER A 35 9.95 1.12 -2.26
C SER A 35 9.82 2.51 -2.86
N SER A 36 8.67 2.82 -3.44
CA SER A 36 8.42 4.09 -4.10
C SER A 36 7.06 4.68 -3.73
N ILE A 37 7.08 5.93 -3.29
CA ILE A 37 5.89 6.73 -2.95
C ILE A 37 5.77 7.82 -4.01
N TRP A 38 4.81 7.65 -4.88
CA TRP A 38 4.67 8.47 -6.07
C TRP A 38 3.94 9.79 -5.80
N TYR A 39 3.88 10.64 -6.82
CA TYR A 39 3.36 12.01 -6.75
C TYR A 39 2.01 12.10 -6.03
N ASN A 40 1.93 13.01 -5.04
CA ASN A 40 0.72 13.31 -4.26
C ASN A 40 0.11 12.10 -3.51
N ALA A 41 0.86 11.01 -3.33
CA ALA A 41 0.43 9.94 -2.43
C ALA A 41 0.58 10.40 -0.97
N VAL A 42 -0.36 10.00 -0.11
CA VAL A 42 -0.36 10.35 1.31
C VAL A 42 -0.35 9.09 2.17
N ILE A 43 0.64 9.00 3.06
CA ILE A 43 0.76 7.94 4.07
C ILE A 43 0.76 8.61 5.43
N ARG A 44 -0.29 8.41 6.22
CA ARG A 44 -0.47 9.09 7.50
C ARG A 44 -0.65 8.08 8.62
N GLY A 45 0.32 8.05 9.56
CA GLY A 45 0.37 7.22 10.75
C GLY A 45 0.27 8.07 12.02
N ASP A 46 -0.85 8.78 12.21
CA ASP A 46 -1.04 9.69 13.33
C ASP A 46 -1.81 9.06 14.51
N VAL A 47 -2.64 8.05 14.26
CA VAL A 47 -3.41 7.38 15.32
C VAL A 47 -2.98 5.93 15.56
N HIS A 48 -2.39 5.25 14.57
CA HIS A 48 -1.80 3.92 14.69
C HIS A 48 -0.58 3.77 13.74
N ASP A 49 -0.02 2.57 13.62
CA ASP A 49 1.13 2.31 12.75
C ASP A 49 0.72 2.06 11.30
N VAL A 50 1.53 2.58 10.37
CA VAL A 50 1.50 2.18 8.96
C VAL A 50 2.84 1.52 8.62
N VAL A 51 2.81 0.32 8.06
CA VAL A 51 4.00 -0.42 7.63
C VAL A 51 3.89 -0.72 6.14
N ILE A 52 4.89 -0.29 5.38
CA ILE A 52 5.06 -0.59 3.96
C ILE A 52 6.31 -1.47 3.81
N GLY A 53 6.18 -2.62 3.18
CA GLY A 53 7.26 -3.56 2.92
C GLY A 53 8.26 -3.06 1.88
N LYS A 54 9.17 -3.93 1.48
CA LYS A 54 10.25 -3.65 0.51
C LYS A 54 9.75 -3.75 -0.92
N TYR A 55 10.36 -2.98 -1.82
CA TYR A 55 10.07 -3.03 -3.27
C TYR A 55 8.59 -2.82 -3.60
N THR A 56 7.88 -2.11 -2.72
CA THR A 56 6.45 -1.83 -2.83
C THR A 56 6.23 -0.46 -3.45
N SER A 57 5.32 -0.40 -4.44
CA SER A 57 5.00 0.83 -5.18
C SER A 57 3.65 1.37 -4.74
N ILE A 58 3.63 2.55 -4.10
CA ILE A 58 2.43 3.31 -3.73
C ILE A 58 2.24 4.41 -4.76
N GLN A 59 1.35 4.20 -5.73
CA GLN A 59 1.23 5.04 -6.91
C GLN A 59 0.56 6.39 -6.63
N ALA A 60 0.64 7.28 -7.63
CA ALA A 60 0.22 8.67 -7.50
C ALA A 60 -1.21 8.81 -6.97
N GLY A 61 -1.39 9.71 -6.00
CA GLY A 61 -2.68 10.00 -5.39
C GLY A 61 -3.26 8.93 -4.48
N ALA A 62 -2.55 7.81 -4.24
CA ALA A 62 -3.01 6.80 -3.28
C ALA A 62 -3.00 7.36 -1.85
N LEU A 63 -3.95 6.90 -1.03
CA LEU A 63 -4.11 7.33 0.35
C LEU A 63 -4.05 6.12 1.28
N ILE A 64 -3.15 6.15 2.27
CA ILE A 64 -2.98 5.09 3.26
C ILE A 64 -3.14 5.68 4.65
N HIS A 65 -4.05 5.10 5.43
CA HIS A 65 -4.36 5.50 6.79
C HIS A 65 -4.72 4.28 7.64
N GLU A 66 -4.89 4.48 8.91
CA GLU A 66 -5.19 3.48 9.93
C GLU A 66 -6.43 3.86 10.76
N ASP A 67 -6.84 3.01 11.69
CA ASP A 67 -7.98 3.26 12.58
C ASP A 67 -7.52 3.41 14.04
N SER A 68 -8.03 4.43 14.71
CA SER A 68 -7.73 4.75 16.12
C SER A 68 -8.44 3.85 17.13
N GLY A 69 -9.38 3.01 16.70
CA GLY A 69 -10.30 2.30 17.61
C GLY A 69 -11.47 3.15 18.12
N ARG A 70 -11.38 4.48 18.06
CA ARG A 70 -12.45 5.37 18.52
C ARG A 70 -13.66 5.29 17.61
N GLY A 71 -14.74 4.70 18.11
CA GLY A 71 -16.00 4.54 17.34
C GLY A 71 -16.06 3.32 16.44
N SER A 72 -14.97 2.58 16.27
CA SER A 72 -14.95 1.34 15.47
C SER A 72 -15.29 0.09 16.29
N GLY A 73 -15.33 0.19 17.61
CA GLY A 73 -15.56 -0.93 18.54
C GLY A 73 -14.30 -1.77 18.81
N LEU A 74 -13.13 -1.32 18.34
CA LEU A 74 -11.84 -1.94 18.59
C LEU A 74 -11.08 -1.12 19.64
N ALA A 75 -10.73 -1.73 20.77
CA ALA A 75 -10.15 -1.00 21.90
C ALA A 75 -8.85 -0.26 21.54
N ASP A 76 -8.01 -0.85 20.67
CA ASP A 76 -6.68 -0.35 20.36
C ASP A 76 -6.53 0.12 18.89
N GLY A 77 -7.59 0.09 18.08
CA GLY A 77 -7.53 0.40 16.66
C GLY A 77 -6.89 -0.71 15.81
N LEU A 78 -6.62 -0.40 14.54
CA LEU A 78 -5.98 -1.32 13.60
C LEU A 78 -4.92 -0.59 12.76
N PRO A 79 -3.71 -1.16 12.62
CA PRO A 79 -2.70 -0.67 11.71
C PRO A 79 -3.08 -0.91 10.25
N THR A 80 -2.42 -0.19 9.35
CA THR A 80 -2.36 -0.57 7.94
C THR A 80 -1.00 -1.22 7.64
N VAL A 81 -1.04 -2.44 7.13
CA VAL A 81 0.16 -3.21 6.79
C VAL A 81 0.14 -3.61 5.32
N VAL A 82 1.13 -3.19 4.58
CA VAL A 82 1.35 -3.55 3.18
C VAL A 82 2.66 -4.33 3.08
N GLY A 83 2.60 -5.52 2.50
CA GLY A 83 3.73 -6.43 2.37
C GLY A 83 4.77 -6.02 1.34
N ASP A 84 5.66 -6.95 1.01
CA ASP A 84 6.73 -6.77 0.04
C ASP A 84 6.24 -6.93 -1.41
N CYS A 85 6.86 -6.22 -2.35
CA CYS A 85 6.57 -6.31 -3.78
C CYS A 85 5.09 -6.07 -4.13
N VAL A 86 4.38 -5.28 -3.34
CA VAL A 86 2.98 -4.90 -3.59
C VAL A 86 2.92 -3.71 -4.55
N THR A 87 1.94 -3.71 -5.44
CA THR A 87 1.60 -2.54 -6.24
C THR A 87 0.25 -1.98 -5.79
N VAL A 88 0.25 -0.76 -5.27
CA VAL A 88 -0.97 -0.01 -4.94
C VAL A 88 -1.21 1.02 -6.03
N GLY A 89 -2.27 0.82 -6.80
CA GLY A 89 -2.61 1.62 -7.99
C GLY A 89 -3.00 3.06 -7.66
N HIS A 90 -2.96 3.90 -8.69
CA HIS A 90 -3.27 5.32 -8.58
C HIS A 90 -4.62 5.58 -7.90
N GLY A 91 -4.66 6.50 -6.95
CA GLY A 91 -5.88 6.90 -6.24
C GLY A 91 -6.52 5.83 -5.38
N ALA A 92 -5.88 4.68 -5.15
CA ALA A 92 -6.41 3.66 -4.26
C ALA A 92 -6.39 4.13 -2.80
N ILE A 93 -7.34 3.63 -2.00
CA ILE A 93 -7.46 3.95 -0.58
C ILE A 93 -7.30 2.67 0.24
N LEU A 94 -6.34 2.65 1.16
CA LEU A 94 -6.13 1.57 2.11
C LEU A 94 -6.34 2.14 3.52
N HIS A 95 -7.29 1.55 4.24
CA HIS A 95 -7.64 2.02 5.58
C HIS A 95 -7.70 0.85 6.55
N ALA A 96 -6.83 0.87 7.58
CA ALA A 96 -6.82 -0.11 8.67
C ALA A 96 -6.88 -1.58 8.19
N CYS A 97 -6.09 -1.92 7.16
CA CYS A 97 -6.16 -3.21 6.46
C CYS A 97 -4.79 -3.88 6.33
N ARG A 98 -4.80 -5.14 5.92
CA ARG A 98 -3.59 -5.89 5.58
C ARG A 98 -3.61 -6.28 4.11
N VAL A 99 -2.52 -5.96 3.42
CA VAL A 99 -2.25 -6.39 2.05
C VAL A 99 -0.98 -7.25 2.08
N GLU A 100 -1.10 -8.52 1.74
CA GLU A 100 0.03 -9.44 1.75
C GLU A 100 0.92 -9.28 0.52
N ASP A 101 2.11 -9.92 0.57
CA ASP A 101 3.15 -9.80 -0.44
C ASP A 101 2.64 -10.07 -1.87
N TYR A 102 3.24 -9.41 -2.82
CA TYR A 102 2.96 -9.57 -4.26
C TYR A 102 1.52 -9.28 -4.68
N ALA A 103 0.69 -8.71 -3.83
CA ALA A 103 -0.65 -8.31 -4.21
C ALA A 103 -0.64 -7.09 -5.14
N LEU A 104 -1.67 -6.99 -5.97
CA LEU A 104 -1.94 -5.81 -6.78
C LEU A 104 -3.29 -5.22 -6.37
N ILE A 105 -3.27 -3.97 -5.96
CA ILE A 105 -4.47 -3.17 -5.69
C ILE A 105 -4.70 -2.26 -6.89
N GLY A 106 -5.82 -2.43 -7.55
CA GLY A 106 -6.17 -1.67 -8.75
C GLY A 106 -6.42 -0.19 -8.48
N MET A 107 -6.32 0.62 -9.53
CA MET A 107 -6.55 2.07 -9.47
C MET A 107 -7.92 2.40 -8.87
N GLY A 108 -7.97 3.34 -7.92
CA GLY A 108 -9.21 3.77 -7.27
C GLY A 108 -9.92 2.69 -6.43
N ALA A 109 -9.30 1.54 -6.18
CA ALA A 109 -9.87 0.53 -5.28
C ALA A 109 -9.85 1.01 -3.83
N ILE A 110 -10.82 0.58 -3.04
CA ILE A 110 -10.94 0.92 -1.61
C ILE A 110 -10.89 -0.38 -0.81
N ILE A 111 -9.93 -0.45 0.12
CA ILE A 111 -9.76 -1.57 1.06
C ILE A 111 -10.06 -1.05 2.45
N MET A 112 -11.14 -1.58 3.07
CA MET A 112 -11.65 -1.07 4.35
C MET A 112 -11.08 -1.83 5.56
N ASP A 113 -11.41 -1.30 6.75
CA ASP A 113 -10.91 -1.73 8.05
C ASP A 113 -11.03 -3.25 8.26
N GLY A 114 -9.97 -3.86 8.79
CA GLY A 114 -9.91 -5.28 9.08
C GLY A 114 -9.89 -6.19 7.85
N ALA A 115 -9.95 -5.63 6.64
CA ALA A 115 -9.84 -6.46 5.44
C ALA A 115 -8.43 -7.00 5.24
N VAL A 116 -8.34 -8.23 4.73
CA VAL A 116 -7.08 -8.90 4.40
C VAL A 116 -7.09 -9.26 2.91
N VAL A 117 -6.12 -8.77 2.18
CA VAL A 117 -5.88 -9.16 0.78
C VAL A 117 -4.73 -10.16 0.76
N GLY A 118 -5.03 -11.43 0.49
CA GLY A 118 -4.07 -12.51 0.50
C GLY A 118 -2.99 -12.40 -0.57
N LYS A 119 -1.85 -13.05 -0.34
CA LYS A 119 -0.65 -13.04 -1.17
C LYS A 119 -0.95 -13.26 -2.66
N GLY A 120 -0.33 -12.47 -3.52
CA GLY A 120 -0.42 -12.60 -4.97
C GLY A 120 -1.80 -12.33 -5.56
N SER A 121 -2.75 -11.83 -4.75
CA SER A 121 -4.11 -11.50 -5.21
C SER A 121 -4.15 -10.20 -6.00
N VAL A 122 -5.17 -10.07 -6.83
CA VAL A 122 -5.45 -8.89 -7.65
C VAL A 122 -6.80 -8.33 -7.29
N VAL A 123 -6.83 -7.13 -6.74
CA VAL A 123 -8.06 -6.35 -6.56
C VAL A 123 -8.21 -5.44 -7.78
N GLY A 124 -9.32 -5.57 -8.49
CA GLY A 124 -9.58 -4.80 -9.71
C GLY A 124 -9.78 -3.31 -9.45
N ALA A 125 -9.61 -2.52 -10.50
CA ALA A 125 -9.79 -1.08 -10.42
C ALA A 125 -11.23 -0.71 -9.96
N GLY A 126 -11.35 0.28 -9.07
CA GLY A 126 -12.62 0.73 -8.50
C GLY A 126 -13.34 -0.28 -7.60
N ALA A 127 -12.73 -1.39 -7.26
CA ALA A 127 -13.35 -2.40 -6.39
C ALA A 127 -13.45 -1.90 -4.94
N LEU A 128 -14.53 -2.25 -4.24
CA LEU A 128 -14.74 -1.97 -2.83
C LEU A 128 -14.64 -3.26 -2.00
N VAL A 129 -13.50 -3.47 -1.33
CA VAL A 129 -13.31 -4.54 -0.34
C VAL A 129 -13.82 -4.04 0.99
N THR A 130 -14.95 -4.56 1.42
CA THR A 130 -15.65 -4.13 2.64
C THR A 130 -14.95 -4.61 3.91
N LYS A 131 -15.30 -4.01 5.05
CA LYS A 131 -14.73 -4.31 6.38
C LYS A 131 -14.69 -5.80 6.67
N ASN A 132 -13.59 -6.26 7.30
CA ASN A 132 -13.37 -7.63 7.76
C ASN A 132 -13.43 -8.70 6.65
N THR A 133 -13.39 -8.31 5.38
CA THR A 133 -13.35 -9.25 4.26
C THR A 133 -11.97 -9.90 4.17
N VAL A 134 -11.92 -11.24 4.18
CA VAL A 134 -10.68 -11.98 3.94
C VAL A 134 -10.69 -12.51 2.51
N ILE A 135 -9.78 -12.00 1.70
CA ILE A 135 -9.54 -12.46 0.32
C ILE A 135 -8.45 -13.53 0.37
N PRO A 136 -8.74 -14.77 -0.06
CA PRO A 136 -7.73 -15.83 -0.10
C PRO A 136 -6.54 -15.47 -1.01
N PRO A 137 -5.35 -16.04 -0.79
CA PRO A 137 -4.22 -15.87 -1.70
C PRO A 137 -4.58 -16.21 -3.14
N PHE A 138 -3.90 -15.58 -4.10
CA PHE A 138 -4.05 -15.81 -5.54
C PHE A 138 -5.46 -15.59 -6.08
N SER A 139 -6.24 -14.72 -5.48
CA SER A 139 -7.60 -14.40 -5.91
C SER A 139 -7.64 -13.17 -6.81
N VAL A 140 -8.50 -13.19 -7.83
CA VAL A 140 -8.94 -12.00 -8.55
C VAL A 140 -10.26 -11.55 -7.98
N VAL A 141 -10.34 -10.29 -7.58
CA VAL A 141 -11.51 -9.71 -6.89
C VAL A 141 -11.99 -8.49 -7.65
N LEU A 142 -13.26 -8.44 -7.97
CA LEU A 142 -13.88 -7.34 -8.73
C LEU A 142 -15.18 -6.89 -8.08
N GLY A 143 -15.58 -5.64 -8.34
CA GLY A 143 -16.90 -5.11 -8.04
C GLY A 143 -17.01 -4.29 -6.74
N SER A 144 -18.22 -3.80 -6.48
CA SER A 144 -18.57 -3.01 -5.29
C SER A 144 -19.95 -3.46 -4.79
N PRO A 145 -20.03 -4.28 -3.72
CA PRO A 145 -18.92 -4.86 -2.96
C PRO A 145 -18.12 -5.90 -3.77
N ALA A 146 -16.82 -5.97 -3.49
CA ALA A 146 -15.90 -6.84 -4.21
C ALA A 146 -16.15 -8.33 -3.92
N LYS A 147 -16.05 -9.17 -4.95
CA LYS A 147 -16.20 -10.62 -4.87
C LYS A 147 -15.06 -11.32 -5.58
N VAL A 148 -14.64 -12.48 -5.07
CA VAL A 148 -13.70 -13.34 -5.76
C VAL A 148 -14.36 -13.88 -7.03
N VAL A 149 -13.75 -13.59 -8.19
CA VAL A 149 -14.26 -14.01 -9.50
C VAL A 149 -13.38 -15.08 -10.15
N LYS A 150 -12.14 -15.23 -9.68
CA LYS A 150 -11.18 -16.18 -10.23
C LYS A 150 -10.08 -16.48 -9.22
N THR A 151 -9.53 -17.69 -9.27
CA THR A 151 -8.27 -18.07 -8.60
C THR A 151 -7.15 -18.13 -9.63
N LEU A 152 -6.00 -17.57 -9.29
CA LEU A 152 -4.79 -17.58 -10.13
C LEU A 152 -3.90 -18.78 -9.73
N PRO A 153 -3.13 -19.32 -10.65
CA PRO A 153 -2.11 -20.31 -10.31
C PRO A 153 -0.94 -19.64 -9.55
N GLU A 154 -0.23 -20.39 -8.72
CA GLU A 154 0.95 -19.86 -7.99
C GLU A 154 2.04 -19.32 -8.93
N SER A 155 2.15 -19.86 -10.15
CA SER A 155 3.05 -19.35 -11.18
C SER A 155 2.80 -17.89 -11.58
N SER A 156 1.62 -17.33 -11.24
CA SER A 156 1.32 -15.91 -11.43
C SER A 156 2.19 -14.97 -10.58
N LEU A 157 2.85 -15.50 -9.53
CA LEU A 157 3.81 -14.72 -8.73
C LEU A 157 4.97 -14.17 -9.56
N GLU A 158 5.43 -14.90 -10.59
CA GLU A 158 6.53 -14.42 -11.41
C GLU A 158 6.16 -13.09 -12.10
N GLN A 159 4.97 -13.02 -12.66
CA GLN A 159 4.47 -11.77 -13.26
C GLN A 159 4.36 -10.63 -12.22
N ARG A 160 4.00 -10.94 -10.96
CA ARG A 160 3.94 -9.92 -9.88
C ARG A 160 5.33 -9.44 -9.50
N LYS A 161 6.33 -10.33 -9.46
CA LYS A 161 7.73 -9.96 -9.23
C LYS A 161 8.27 -9.07 -10.36
N GLU A 162 8.05 -9.46 -11.60
CA GLU A 162 8.45 -8.66 -12.77
C GLU A 162 7.85 -7.26 -12.70
N GLN A 163 6.58 -7.15 -12.34
CA GLN A 163 5.90 -5.86 -12.18
C GLN A 163 6.54 -5.02 -11.06
N ALA A 164 6.83 -5.62 -9.90
CA ALA A 164 7.50 -4.91 -8.81
C ALA A 164 8.89 -4.42 -9.22
N MET A 165 9.68 -5.26 -9.90
CA MET A 165 11.01 -4.89 -10.39
C MET A 165 10.95 -3.80 -11.47
N HIS A 166 9.93 -3.80 -12.32
CA HIS A 166 9.70 -2.73 -13.28
C HIS A 166 9.52 -1.38 -12.55
N TYR A 167 8.69 -1.34 -11.48
CA TYR A 167 8.52 -0.10 -10.69
C TYR A 167 9.79 0.29 -9.94
N CYS A 168 10.61 -0.65 -9.49
CA CYS A 168 11.93 -0.33 -8.93
C CYS A 168 12.84 0.36 -9.96
N GLY A 169 12.82 -0.11 -11.21
CA GLY A 169 13.55 0.53 -12.31
C GLY A 169 13.06 1.96 -12.56
N LEU A 170 11.74 2.15 -12.68
CA LEU A 170 11.16 3.49 -12.84
C LEU A 170 11.48 4.40 -11.66
N ALA A 171 11.46 3.88 -10.43
CA ALA A 171 11.82 4.65 -9.24
C ALA A 171 13.28 5.12 -9.28
N ALA A 172 14.20 4.27 -9.74
CA ALA A 172 15.60 4.65 -9.91
C ALA A 172 15.77 5.76 -10.98
N ASP A 173 15.00 5.68 -12.09
CA ASP A 173 15.00 6.73 -13.12
C ASP A 173 14.49 8.06 -12.55
N HIS A 174 13.40 8.03 -11.81
CA HIS A 174 12.84 9.24 -11.17
C HIS A 174 13.77 9.84 -10.12
N ARG A 175 14.46 9.04 -9.30
CA ARG A 175 15.47 9.56 -8.36
C ARG A 175 16.56 10.33 -9.10
N ARG A 176 17.08 9.75 -10.21
CA ARG A 176 18.09 10.45 -11.04
C ARG A 176 17.56 11.77 -11.61
N MET A 177 16.32 11.77 -12.11
CA MET A 177 15.67 12.97 -12.63
C MET A 177 15.49 14.05 -11.54
N LEU A 178 15.20 13.65 -10.31
CA LEU A 178 15.00 14.56 -9.16
C LEU A 178 16.32 14.98 -8.49
N GLY A 179 17.46 14.45 -8.91
CA GLY A 179 18.76 14.77 -8.35
C GLY A 179 19.03 14.10 -6.98
N GLU A 180 18.38 12.98 -6.71
CA GLU A 180 18.50 12.20 -5.48
C GLU A 180 19.37 10.93 -5.69
N GLY A 181 20.36 11.01 -6.58
CA GLY A 181 21.24 9.90 -6.94
C GLY A 181 22.67 10.06 -6.44
#